data_02c126f52cc4a3e7450454bf6c7d6320
#
_entry.id   02c126f52cc4a3e7450454bf6c7d6320
#
_cell.length_a   1.000
_cell.length_b   1.000
_cell.length_c   1.000
_cell.angle_alpha   90.00
_cell.angle_beta   90.00
_cell.angle_gamma   90.00
#
_symmetry.space_group_name_H-M   'P 1'
#
loop_
_entity.id
_entity.type
_entity.pdbx_description
1 polymer ?
#
loop_
_entity_poly.entity_id
_entity_poly.type
_entity_poly.pdbx_seq_one_letter_code
_entity_poly.pdbx_strand_id
1 'polypeptide(L)'
;MIKLVLSDLDSTLLWQGDQHIATPFALEAIHALQDAGVHFAPATGRIYRDLDVMFAGDSRAYSTAVTSNGQLVYLDGELADSTPMAREGLEGVRHALADVPDAYLVVEYGGQKMAVDAPLDFVLAHPDNFWHVEQVLPEVPNEPCFKANVRVTSKDFSRALEVRDALAVRFASMEFTCPMPGVGHLDLTPKGFGKEHGGDFLMERLGLSPDEVCCFGDAENDLGLLSHYPNSVAVANAVPAVKEVARWHVGPASEDSVAQALLDIAQAAREGRMPSFMRP
;
A
#
# COMPACT_ATOMS: atom_id res chain seq x y z
N MET A 1 -10.84 6.25 22.18
CA MET A 1 -9.35 6.15 22.24
C MET A 1 -8.89 5.27 21.08
N ILE A 2 -7.73 5.58 20.50
CA ILE A 2 -7.17 4.76 19.40
C ILE A 2 -6.72 3.41 19.94
N LYS A 3 -7.06 2.33 19.23
CA LYS A 3 -6.70 0.94 19.56
C LYS A 3 -6.09 0.19 18.38
N LEU A 4 -6.27 0.69 17.15
CA LEU A 4 -5.64 0.16 15.95
C LEU A 4 -5.06 1.32 15.15
N VAL A 5 -3.81 1.18 14.73
CA VAL A 5 -3.17 2.08 13.76
C VAL A 5 -2.90 1.32 12.48
N LEU A 6 -3.40 1.85 11.37
CA LEU A 6 -3.12 1.42 10.00
C LEU A 6 -2.21 2.47 9.35
N SER A 7 -1.01 2.12 8.96
CA SER A 7 -0.10 3.09 8.34
C SER A 7 0.36 2.62 6.96
N ASP A 8 0.20 3.49 5.96
CA ASP A 8 1.00 3.31 4.77
C ASP A 8 2.49 3.41 5.10
N LEU A 9 3.33 2.88 4.21
CA LEU A 9 4.78 2.78 4.41
C LEU A 9 5.55 3.78 3.55
N ASP A 10 5.53 3.61 2.24
CA ASP A 10 6.37 4.36 1.32
C ASP A 10 5.99 5.85 1.31
N SER A 11 6.92 6.74 1.71
CA SER A 11 6.69 8.18 1.86
C SER A 11 5.66 8.58 2.94
N THR A 12 5.23 7.64 3.78
CA THR A 12 4.37 7.89 4.94
C THR A 12 5.12 7.58 6.24
N LEU A 13 5.26 6.32 6.61
CA LEU A 13 6.06 5.92 7.79
C LEU A 13 7.55 5.86 7.46
N LEU A 14 7.90 5.46 6.24
CA LEU A 14 9.27 5.21 5.80
C LEU A 14 9.72 6.27 4.79
N TRP A 15 10.79 6.96 5.10
CA TRP A 15 11.43 7.93 4.24
C TRP A 15 12.93 7.78 4.30
N GLN A 16 13.52 7.04 3.36
CA GLN A 16 14.98 6.95 3.28
C GLN A 16 15.44 6.65 1.86
N GLY A 17 15.32 7.61 0.96
CA GLY A 17 15.84 7.49 -0.40
C GLY A 17 15.42 6.18 -1.06
N ASP A 18 16.38 5.42 -1.57
CA ASP A 18 16.12 4.19 -2.33
C ASP A 18 15.93 2.93 -1.45
N GLN A 19 16.10 3.00 -0.13
CA GLN A 19 16.09 1.80 0.72
C GLN A 19 14.77 1.51 1.41
N HIS A 20 13.94 2.52 1.69
CA HIS A 20 12.63 2.38 2.35
C HIS A 20 12.65 1.44 3.57
N ILE A 21 13.66 1.58 4.43
CA ILE A 21 13.84 0.76 5.63
C ILE A 21 13.44 1.60 6.85
N ALA A 22 12.72 0.98 7.78
CA ALA A 22 12.32 1.61 9.04
C ALA A 22 13.54 2.11 9.84
N THR A 23 13.48 3.36 10.28
CA THR A 23 14.49 3.91 11.18
C THR A 23 14.42 3.20 12.54
N PRO A 24 15.51 3.13 13.31
CA PRO A 24 15.43 2.65 14.69
C PRO A 24 14.37 3.38 15.52
N PHE A 25 14.19 4.68 15.29
CA PHE A 25 13.16 5.49 15.95
C PHE A 25 11.74 5.06 15.56
N ALA A 26 11.48 4.74 14.30
CA ALA A 26 10.20 4.23 13.85
C ALA A 26 9.89 2.86 14.50
N LEU A 27 10.87 1.96 14.59
CA LEU A 27 10.71 0.67 15.28
C LEU A 27 10.42 0.85 16.77
N GLU A 28 11.16 1.72 17.47
CA GLU A 28 10.92 2.06 18.87
C GLU A 28 9.51 2.62 19.07
N ALA A 29 9.03 3.48 18.17
CA ALA A 29 7.70 4.07 18.25
C ALA A 29 6.60 3.01 18.05
N ILE A 30 6.76 2.07 17.11
CA ILE A 30 5.85 0.95 16.93
C ILE A 30 5.80 0.07 18.18
N HIS A 31 6.95 -0.28 18.75
CA HIS A 31 7.00 -1.08 19.96
C HIS A 31 6.34 -0.36 21.16
N ALA A 32 6.61 0.92 21.33
CA ALA A 32 5.99 1.73 22.39
C ALA A 32 4.47 1.79 22.27
N LEU A 33 3.95 1.85 21.02
CA LEU A 33 2.54 1.80 20.69
C LEU A 33 1.93 0.44 21.08
N GLN A 34 2.56 -0.65 20.68
CA GLN A 34 2.13 -2.01 20.99
C GLN A 34 2.19 -2.30 22.50
N ASP A 35 3.22 -1.82 23.21
CA ASP A 35 3.36 -1.93 24.66
C ASP A 35 2.30 -1.10 25.43
N ALA A 36 1.69 -0.12 24.78
CA ALA A 36 0.54 0.63 25.29
C ALA A 36 -0.81 -0.06 25.02
N GLY A 37 -0.80 -1.26 24.41
CA GLY A 37 -2.00 -2.03 24.09
C GLY A 37 -2.73 -1.55 22.83
N VAL A 38 -2.04 -0.84 21.94
CA VAL A 38 -2.58 -0.40 20.64
C VAL A 38 -1.99 -1.29 19.53
N HIS A 39 -2.86 -1.87 18.71
CA HIS A 39 -2.43 -2.66 17.57
C HIS A 39 -1.82 -1.77 16.49
N PHE A 40 -0.78 -2.26 15.83
CA PHE A 40 -0.16 -1.64 14.67
C PHE A 40 -0.19 -2.59 13.48
N ALA A 41 -0.61 -2.10 12.32
CA ALA A 41 -0.54 -2.83 11.05
C ALA A 41 -0.09 -1.90 9.92
N PRO A 42 1.02 -2.20 9.23
CA PRO A 42 1.28 -1.58 7.94
C PRO A 42 0.13 -1.88 6.97
N ALA A 43 -0.31 -0.87 6.21
CA ALA A 43 -1.34 -0.96 5.18
C ALA A 43 -0.73 -0.49 3.85
N THR A 44 -0.25 -1.42 3.04
CA THR A 44 0.66 -1.11 1.92
C THR A 44 0.31 -1.84 0.63
N GLY A 45 0.74 -1.27 -0.50
CA GLY A 45 0.75 -1.96 -1.80
C GLY A 45 1.85 -3.03 -1.93
N ARG A 46 2.81 -3.08 -1.00
CA ARG A 46 3.87 -4.09 -0.96
C ARG A 46 3.32 -5.48 -0.64
N ILE A 47 4.07 -6.52 -1.02
CA ILE A 47 3.78 -7.88 -0.59
C ILE A 47 4.35 -8.15 0.80
N TYR A 48 3.81 -9.13 1.51
CA TYR A 48 4.20 -9.45 2.89
C TYR A 48 5.70 -9.76 3.05
N ARG A 49 6.29 -10.44 2.07
CA ARG A 49 7.72 -10.76 2.07
C ARG A 49 8.63 -9.53 2.09
N ASP A 50 8.23 -8.44 1.43
CA ASP A 50 9.02 -7.21 1.38
C ASP A 50 9.13 -6.56 2.78
N LEU A 51 8.15 -6.80 3.66
CA LEU A 51 8.11 -6.21 5.00
C LEU A 51 9.28 -6.66 5.88
N ASP A 52 9.79 -7.88 5.69
CA ASP A 52 10.96 -8.35 6.45
C ASP A 52 12.17 -7.43 6.25
N VAL A 53 12.44 -7.05 5.01
CA VAL A 53 13.53 -6.10 4.68
C VAL A 53 13.17 -4.70 5.15
N MET A 54 11.92 -4.24 4.92
CA MET A 54 11.49 -2.89 5.27
C MET A 54 11.52 -2.61 6.77
N PHE A 55 11.29 -3.62 7.60
CA PHE A 55 11.35 -3.54 9.06
C PHE A 55 12.64 -4.15 9.64
N ALA A 56 13.69 -4.31 8.81
CA ALA A 56 15.02 -4.80 9.22
C ALA A 56 14.97 -6.14 9.99
N GLY A 57 14.05 -7.05 9.61
CA GLY A 57 13.85 -8.36 10.26
C GLY A 57 13.02 -8.30 11.56
N ASP A 58 12.50 -7.14 11.95
CA ASP A 58 11.68 -7.01 13.16
C ASP A 58 10.22 -7.44 12.89
N SER A 59 9.97 -8.73 12.97
CA SER A 59 8.66 -9.32 12.69
C SER A 59 7.53 -8.81 13.60
N ARG A 60 7.84 -8.33 14.81
CA ARG A 60 6.85 -7.74 15.70
C ARG A 60 6.19 -6.51 15.06
N ALA A 61 6.94 -5.73 14.29
CA ALA A 61 6.45 -4.51 13.65
C ALA A 61 5.49 -4.77 12.47
N TYR A 62 5.43 -5.99 11.91
CA TYR A 62 4.62 -6.31 10.74
C TYR A 62 3.87 -7.66 10.81
N SER A 63 3.91 -8.37 11.94
CA SER A 63 3.17 -9.64 12.08
C SER A 63 1.66 -9.49 11.82
N THR A 64 1.09 -8.33 12.11
CA THR A 64 -0.24 -7.95 11.65
C THR A 64 -0.07 -6.93 10.53
N ALA A 65 -0.62 -7.19 9.36
CA ALA A 65 -0.39 -6.36 8.17
C ALA A 65 -1.53 -6.46 7.16
N VAL A 66 -1.78 -5.36 6.47
CA VAL A 66 -2.63 -5.27 5.28
C VAL A 66 -1.70 -5.04 4.08
N THR A 67 -1.61 -6.02 3.18
CA THR A 67 -0.66 -6.00 2.06
C THR A 67 -1.36 -6.10 0.71
N SER A 68 -0.63 -5.86 -0.38
CA SER A 68 -1.18 -5.88 -1.75
C SER A 68 -2.43 -5.00 -1.88
N ASN A 69 -2.42 -3.78 -1.28
CA ASN A 69 -3.54 -2.85 -1.25
C ASN A 69 -4.85 -3.47 -0.70
N GLY A 70 -4.74 -4.25 0.37
CA GLY A 70 -5.90 -4.85 1.05
C GLY A 70 -6.25 -6.27 0.61
N GLN A 71 -5.62 -6.80 -0.44
CA GLN A 71 -5.95 -8.13 -0.96
C GLN A 71 -5.43 -9.28 -0.09
N LEU A 72 -4.44 -9.03 0.77
CA LEU A 72 -3.93 -10.00 1.74
C LEU A 72 -3.88 -9.37 3.13
N VAL A 73 -4.45 -10.05 4.11
CA VAL A 73 -4.43 -9.62 5.50
C VAL A 73 -3.75 -10.67 6.35
N TYR A 74 -2.76 -10.25 7.11
CA TYR A 74 -2.06 -11.08 8.08
C TYR A 74 -2.42 -10.65 9.50
N LEU A 75 -2.61 -11.62 10.38
CA LEU A 75 -2.84 -11.40 11.81
C LEU A 75 -1.91 -12.34 12.59
N ASP A 76 -1.08 -11.77 13.44
CA ASP A 76 -0.08 -12.50 14.24
C ASP A 76 0.85 -13.42 13.40
N GLY A 77 1.21 -12.98 12.19
CA GLY A 77 2.09 -13.70 11.27
C GLY A 77 1.40 -14.72 10.36
N GLU A 78 0.12 -14.97 10.56
CA GLU A 78 -0.66 -15.94 9.77
C GLU A 78 -1.56 -15.21 8.74
N LEU A 79 -1.69 -15.78 7.54
CA LEU A 79 -2.63 -15.27 6.52
C LEU A 79 -4.06 -15.50 7.03
N ALA A 80 -4.75 -14.40 7.34
CA ALA A 80 -6.07 -14.41 7.96
C ALA A 80 -7.21 -14.16 6.95
N ASP A 81 -6.94 -13.39 5.88
CA ASP A 81 -7.89 -13.12 4.81
C ASP A 81 -7.18 -12.91 3.47
N SER A 82 -7.88 -13.23 2.38
CA SER A 82 -7.32 -13.05 1.04
C SER A 82 -8.40 -12.86 -0.03
N THR A 83 -8.23 -11.89 -0.91
CA THR A 83 -9.13 -11.61 -2.05
C THR A 83 -8.32 -11.49 -3.34
N PRO A 84 -8.32 -12.53 -4.21
CA PRO A 84 -7.58 -12.50 -5.46
C PRO A 84 -8.27 -11.64 -6.53
N MET A 85 -7.48 -11.16 -7.48
CA MET A 85 -8.02 -10.60 -8.72
C MET A 85 -8.60 -11.69 -9.63
N ALA A 86 -9.65 -11.34 -10.37
CA ALA A 86 -10.22 -12.24 -11.38
C ALA A 86 -9.22 -12.42 -12.53
N ARG A 87 -8.86 -13.68 -12.84
CA ARG A 87 -7.92 -14.01 -13.91
C ARG A 87 -8.38 -13.46 -15.27
N GLU A 88 -9.68 -13.53 -15.56
CA GLU A 88 -10.26 -12.99 -16.80
C GLU A 88 -10.03 -11.48 -16.95
N GLY A 89 -10.05 -10.74 -15.83
CA GLY A 89 -9.73 -9.31 -15.82
C GLY A 89 -8.28 -9.05 -16.18
N LEU A 90 -7.34 -9.80 -15.57
CA LEU A 90 -5.91 -9.68 -15.83
C LEU A 90 -5.57 -10.09 -17.30
N GLU A 91 -6.19 -11.17 -17.82
CA GLU A 91 -6.07 -11.56 -19.22
C GLU A 91 -6.61 -10.48 -20.17
N GLY A 92 -7.73 -9.86 -19.80
CA GLY A 92 -8.27 -8.73 -20.54
C GLY A 92 -7.29 -7.55 -20.61
N VAL A 93 -6.66 -7.20 -19.47
CA VAL A 93 -5.62 -6.16 -19.41
C VAL A 93 -4.42 -6.54 -20.27
N ARG A 94 -3.91 -7.77 -20.17
CA ARG A 94 -2.82 -8.29 -21.03
C ARG A 94 -3.12 -8.06 -22.51
N HIS A 95 -4.29 -8.49 -22.97
CA HIS A 95 -4.70 -8.31 -24.36
C HIS A 95 -4.82 -6.83 -24.77
N ALA A 96 -5.29 -5.97 -23.87
CA ALA A 96 -5.38 -4.54 -24.14
C ALA A 96 -4.00 -3.89 -24.29
N LEU A 97 -3.01 -4.37 -23.55
CA LEU A 97 -1.65 -3.85 -23.60
C LEU A 97 -0.88 -4.28 -24.86
N ALA A 98 -1.34 -5.29 -25.59
CA ALA A 98 -0.73 -5.66 -26.88
C ALA A 98 -0.69 -4.50 -27.89
N ASP A 99 -1.63 -3.55 -27.79
CA ASP A 99 -1.70 -2.34 -28.61
C ASP A 99 -0.99 -1.12 -27.97
N VAL A 100 -0.34 -1.29 -26.81
CA VAL A 100 0.34 -0.24 -26.03
C VAL A 100 1.84 -0.57 -25.94
N PRO A 101 2.67 -0.11 -26.91
CA PRO A 101 4.03 -0.59 -27.08
C PRO A 101 5.00 -0.20 -25.95
N ASP A 102 4.60 0.76 -25.12
CA ASP A 102 5.38 1.28 -23.98
C ASP A 102 4.85 0.81 -22.62
N ALA A 103 3.99 -0.22 -22.61
CA ALA A 103 3.46 -0.76 -21.35
C ALA A 103 3.34 -2.29 -21.38
N TYR A 104 3.42 -2.91 -20.19
CA TYR A 104 3.22 -4.35 -20.02
C TYR A 104 2.64 -4.68 -18.63
N LEU A 105 1.97 -5.84 -18.56
CA LEU A 105 1.45 -6.39 -17.31
C LEU A 105 2.57 -7.09 -16.54
N VAL A 106 2.63 -6.84 -15.24
CA VAL A 106 3.45 -7.58 -14.27
C VAL A 106 2.53 -8.22 -13.26
N VAL A 107 2.72 -9.50 -12.99
CA VAL A 107 2.02 -10.25 -11.94
C VAL A 107 3.02 -10.80 -10.95
N GLU A 108 2.57 -11.07 -9.73
CA GLU A 108 3.43 -11.65 -8.71
C GLU A 108 2.84 -12.97 -8.21
N TYR A 109 3.69 -13.98 -8.20
CA TYR A 109 3.38 -15.32 -7.67
C TYR A 109 4.58 -15.85 -6.88
N GLY A 110 4.31 -16.34 -5.68
CA GLY A 110 5.35 -16.95 -4.84
C GLY A 110 6.50 -16.00 -4.47
N GLY A 111 6.26 -14.70 -4.45
CA GLY A 111 7.27 -13.68 -4.20
C GLY A 111 8.13 -13.32 -5.40
N GLN A 112 7.80 -13.83 -6.60
CA GLN A 112 8.50 -13.51 -7.85
C GLN A 112 7.62 -12.63 -8.74
N LYS A 113 8.24 -11.62 -9.37
CA LYS A 113 7.59 -10.70 -10.31
C LYS A 113 7.84 -11.15 -11.74
N MET A 114 6.76 -11.33 -12.48
CA MET A 114 6.80 -11.86 -13.85
C MET A 114 6.06 -10.94 -14.79
N ALA A 115 6.70 -10.56 -15.88
CA ALA A 115 5.99 -9.90 -16.98
C ALA A 115 5.11 -10.91 -17.71
N VAL A 116 3.99 -10.45 -18.26
CA VAL A 116 3.08 -11.31 -19.01
C VAL A 116 3.00 -10.83 -20.46
N ASP A 117 3.28 -11.74 -21.39
CA ASP A 117 3.17 -11.52 -22.85
C ASP A 117 3.92 -10.26 -23.35
N ALA A 118 5.08 -10.00 -22.76
CA ALA A 118 5.94 -8.88 -23.14
C ALA A 118 7.24 -9.41 -23.79
N PRO A 119 7.82 -8.73 -24.78
CA PRO A 119 9.12 -9.13 -25.32
C PRO A 119 10.19 -9.04 -24.22
N LEU A 120 10.93 -10.12 -23.98
CA LEU A 120 11.94 -10.17 -22.93
C LEU A 120 12.99 -9.06 -23.07
N ASP A 121 13.45 -8.82 -24.31
CA ASP A 121 14.43 -7.76 -24.58
C ASP A 121 13.88 -6.37 -24.24
N PHE A 122 12.58 -6.15 -24.45
CA PHE A 122 11.92 -4.91 -24.05
C PHE A 122 11.88 -4.75 -22.54
N VAL A 123 11.50 -5.80 -21.81
CA VAL A 123 11.48 -5.81 -20.34
C VAL A 123 12.87 -5.53 -19.76
N LEU A 124 13.90 -6.22 -20.28
CA LEU A 124 15.29 -6.07 -19.83
C LEU A 124 15.90 -4.71 -20.20
N ALA A 125 15.45 -4.08 -21.30
CA ALA A 125 15.87 -2.74 -21.69
C ALA A 125 15.32 -1.62 -20.81
N HIS A 126 14.28 -1.92 -20.01
CA HIS A 126 13.64 -0.96 -19.11
C HIS A 126 13.69 -1.46 -17.66
N PRO A 127 14.90 -1.66 -17.10
CA PRO A 127 15.04 -2.09 -15.72
C PRO A 127 14.42 -1.04 -14.79
N ASP A 128 13.85 -1.53 -13.72
CA ASP A 128 13.27 -0.69 -12.67
C ASP A 128 13.99 -0.95 -11.36
N ASN A 129 14.31 0.10 -10.62
CA ASN A 129 14.97 -0.02 -9.33
C ASN A 129 14.09 -0.72 -8.27
N PHE A 130 12.77 -0.68 -8.47
CA PHE A 130 11.80 -1.26 -7.53
C PHE A 130 11.29 -2.65 -7.94
N TRP A 131 11.46 -3.02 -9.25
CA TRP A 131 10.78 -4.18 -9.83
C TRP A 131 11.76 -5.03 -10.64
N HIS A 132 12.39 -5.95 -9.98
CA HIS A 132 13.16 -6.96 -10.69
C HIS A 132 12.18 -8.01 -11.27
N VAL A 133 11.99 -7.97 -12.59
CA VAL A 133 11.21 -8.98 -13.30
C VAL A 133 12.11 -10.19 -13.56
N GLU A 134 11.73 -11.34 -13.03
CA GLU A 134 12.55 -12.54 -13.07
C GLU A 134 12.33 -13.36 -14.35
N GLN A 135 11.12 -13.31 -14.91
CA GLN A 135 10.77 -14.04 -16.13
C GLN A 135 9.58 -13.42 -16.86
N VAL A 136 9.38 -13.88 -18.09
CA VAL A 136 8.20 -13.54 -18.91
C VAL A 136 7.33 -14.79 -19.08
N LEU A 137 6.04 -14.63 -18.80
CA LEU A 137 5.02 -15.67 -19.00
C LEU A 137 4.24 -15.42 -20.29
N PRO A 138 3.77 -16.45 -20.99
CA PRO A 138 2.96 -16.29 -22.21
C PRO A 138 1.51 -15.84 -21.90
N GLU A 139 1.01 -16.13 -20.68
CA GLU A 139 -0.34 -15.83 -20.24
C GLU A 139 -0.38 -15.68 -18.70
N VAL A 140 -1.48 -15.16 -18.17
CA VAL A 140 -1.69 -15.08 -16.71
C VAL A 140 -1.87 -16.50 -16.16
N PRO A 141 -1.12 -16.90 -15.10
CA PRO A 141 -1.28 -18.20 -14.44
C PRO A 141 -2.70 -18.46 -13.94
N ASN A 142 -3.02 -19.74 -13.73
CA ASN A 142 -4.32 -20.14 -13.19
C ASN A 142 -4.42 -20.00 -11.67
N GLU A 143 -3.28 -19.88 -11.00
CA GLU A 143 -3.21 -19.67 -9.56
C GLU A 143 -3.79 -18.31 -9.17
N PRO A 144 -4.33 -18.15 -7.95
CA PRO A 144 -4.84 -16.86 -7.47
C PRO A 144 -3.76 -15.77 -7.51
N CYS A 145 -4.05 -14.63 -8.12
CA CYS A 145 -3.17 -13.47 -8.18
C CYS A 145 -3.63 -12.39 -7.20
N PHE A 146 -2.74 -11.98 -6.28
CA PHE A 146 -3.01 -10.96 -5.26
C PHE A 146 -2.22 -9.66 -5.48
N LYS A 147 -1.32 -9.64 -6.46
CA LYS A 147 -0.57 -8.44 -6.82
C LYS A 147 -0.33 -8.43 -8.32
N ALA A 148 -0.81 -7.37 -8.96
CA ALA A 148 -0.51 -7.08 -10.36
C ALA A 148 -0.32 -5.58 -10.57
N ASN A 149 0.47 -5.24 -11.57
CA ASN A 149 0.79 -3.88 -11.94
C ASN A 149 0.82 -3.76 -13.46
N VAL A 150 0.50 -2.58 -13.98
CA VAL A 150 0.89 -2.19 -15.34
C VAL A 150 2.12 -1.30 -15.23
N ARG A 151 3.19 -1.71 -15.90
CA ARG A 151 4.41 -0.92 -16.05
C ARG A 151 4.33 -0.11 -17.31
N VAL A 152 4.39 1.22 -17.20
CA VAL A 152 4.54 2.15 -18.32
C VAL A 152 5.98 2.63 -18.34
N THR A 153 6.71 2.38 -19.44
CA THR A 153 8.15 2.64 -19.52
C THR A 153 8.50 4.07 -19.92
N SER A 154 7.50 4.86 -20.32
CA SER A 154 7.67 6.27 -20.63
C SER A 154 8.18 7.04 -19.40
N LYS A 155 9.10 7.98 -19.66
CA LYS A 155 9.58 8.93 -18.63
C LYS A 155 8.59 10.08 -18.41
N ASP A 156 7.64 10.26 -19.31
CA ASP A 156 6.58 11.24 -19.16
C ASP A 156 5.44 10.62 -18.34
N PHE A 157 5.26 11.10 -17.13
CA PHE A 157 4.22 10.61 -16.23
C PHE A 157 2.81 10.80 -16.77
N SER A 158 2.56 11.80 -17.62
CA SER A 158 1.27 12.00 -18.27
C SER A 158 0.85 10.78 -19.10
N ARG A 159 1.82 10.07 -19.67
CA ARG A 159 1.60 8.83 -20.40
C ARG A 159 1.07 7.70 -19.51
N ALA A 160 1.54 7.59 -18.27
CA ALA A 160 1.01 6.62 -17.32
C ALA A 160 -0.46 6.92 -16.97
N LEU A 161 -0.81 8.20 -16.82
CA LEU A 161 -2.19 8.62 -16.58
C LEU A 161 -3.10 8.32 -17.78
N GLU A 162 -2.64 8.55 -19.01
CA GLU A 162 -3.38 8.19 -20.23
C GLU A 162 -3.67 6.69 -20.30
N VAL A 163 -2.65 5.85 -20.02
CA VAL A 163 -2.80 4.38 -20.02
C VAL A 163 -3.77 3.96 -18.91
N ARG A 164 -3.65 4.53 -17.71
CA ARG A 164 -4.56 4.29 -16.58
C ARG A 164 -6.01 4.58 -16.99
N ASP A 165 -6.28 5.75 -17.52
CA ASP A 165 -7.63 6.22 -17.84
C ASP A 165 -8.24 5.35 -18.97
N ALA A 166 -7.45 4.97 -19.98
CA ALA A 166 -7.89 4.06 -21.02
C ALA A 166 -8.25 2.65 -20.51
N LEU A 167 -7.43 2.11 -19.58
CA LEU A 167 -7.70 0.82 -18.95
C LEU A 167 -8.92 0.89 -18.03
N ALA A 168 -9.07 1.94 -17.23
CA ALA A 168 -10.19 2.14 -16.32
C ALA A 168 -11.56 2.21 -17.06
N VAL A 169 -11.58 2.85 -18.23
CA VAL A 169 -12.79 2.87 -19.08
C VAL A 169 -13.13 1.48 -19.62
N ARG A 170 -12.11 0.68 -19.99
CA ARG A 170 -12.30 -0.63 -20.61
C ARG A 170 -12.59 -1.74 -19.60
N PHE A 171 -12.06 -1.64 -18.38
CA PHE A 171 -12.16 -2.67 -17.33
C PHE A 171 -12.86 -2.14 -16.08
N ALA A 172 -14.18 -1.93 -16.18
CA ALA A 172 -14.98 -1.35 -15.11
C ALA A 172 -15.04 -2.20 -13.81
N SER A 173 -14.61 -3.47 -13.86
CA SER A 173 -14.49 -4.37 -12.69
C SER A 173 -13.16 -4.27 -11.96
N MET A 174 -12.25 -3.42 -12.43
CA MET A 174 -10.92 -3.23 -11.87
C MET A 174 -10.67 -1.75 -11.57
N GLU A 175 -9.74 -1.50 -10.67
CA GLU A 175 -9.22 -0.18 -10.35
C GLU A 175 -7.75 -0.10 -10.72
N PHE A 176 -7.33 1.07 -11.20
CA PHE A 176 -5.97 1.35 -11.61
C PHE A 176 -5.52 2.63 -10.91
N THR A 177 -4.59 2.53 -9.97
CA THR A 177 -4.10 3.67 -9.19
C THR A 177 -2.63 3.93 -9.44
N CYS A 178 -2.20 5.18 -9.32
CA CYS A 178 -0.79 5.58 -9.36
C CYS A 178 -0.29 5.75 -7.93
N PRO A 179 0.34 4.72 -7.31
CA PRO A 179 0.75 4.81 -5.90
C PRO A 179 1.91 5.77 -5.67
N MET A 180 2.68 6.08 -6.73
CA MET A 180 3.82 6.99 -6.67
C MET A 180 3.75 8.01 -7.82
N PRO A 181 3.48 9.30 -7.53
CA PRO A 181 3.51 10.34 -8.54
C PRO A 181 4.88 10.44 -9.24
N GLY A 182 4.87 10.54 -10.57
CA GLY A 182 6.08 10.62 -11.38
C GLY A 182 6.68 9.25 -11.76
N VAL A 183 6.11 8.14 -11.29
CA VAL A 183 6.55 6.79 -11.62
C VAL A 183 5.50 6.10 -12.51
N GLY A 184 5.95 5.45 -13.58
CA GLY A 184 5.07 4.77 -14.55
C GLY A 184 4.56 3.41 -14.05
N HIS A 185 4.09 3.34 -12.81
CA HIS A 185 3.47 2.14 -12.22
C HIS A 185 1.99 2.39 -11.98
N LEU A 186 1.17 1.43 -12.38
CA LEU A 186 -0.24 1.39 -12.03
C LEU A 186 -0.48 0.15 -11.19
N ASP A 187 -0.94 0.33 -9.96
CA ASP A 187 -1.43 -0.77 -9.14
C ASP A 187 -2.81 -1.20 -9.63
N LEU A 188 -3.05 -2.49 -9.65
CA LEU A 188 -4.33 -3.09 -10.01
C LEU A 188 -4.99 -3.69 -8.77
N THR A 189 -6.27 -3.38 -8.58
CA THR A 189 -7.12 -4.02 -7.56
C THR A 189 -8.50 -4.35 -8.16
N PRO A 190 -9.30 -5.24 -7.56
CA PRO A 190 -10.72 -5.31 -7.86
C PRO A 190 -11.39 -3.96 -7.65
N LYS A 191 -12.42 -3.64 -8.45
CA LYS A 191 -13.13 -2.35 -8.36
C LYS A 191 -13.73 -2.12 -6.99
N GLY A 192 -13.48 -0.93 -6.44
CA GLY A 192 -13.94 -0.53 -5.11
C GLY A 192 -13.24 -1.29 -3.98
N PHE A 193 -12.07 -1.88 -4.23
CA PHE A 193 -11.28 -2.62 -3.26
C PHE A 193 -9.95 -1.90 -2.99
N GLY A 194 -9.64 -1.69 -1.73
CA GLY A 194 -8.45 -0.97 -1.29
C GLY A 194 -8.00 -1.37 0.12
N LYS A 195 -7.06 -0.62 0.67
CA LYS A 195 -6.48 -0.86 1.99
C LYS A 195 -7.52 -0.88 3.12
N GLU A 196 -8.63 -0.14 2.95
CA GLU A 196 -9.75 -0.09 3.90
C GLU A 196 -10.40 -1.45 4.13
N HIS A 197 -10.48 -2.32 3.11
CA HIS A 197 -11.05 -3.66 3.26
C HIS A 197 -10.25 -4.53 4.23
N GLY A 198 -8.92 -4.51 4.11
CA GLY A 198 -8.07 -5.19 5.07
C GLY A 198 -8.13 -4.56 6.46
N GLY A 199 -8.29 -3.23 6.52
CA GLY A 199 -8.51 -2.49 7.77
C GLY A 199 -9.81 -2.91 8.46
N ASP A 200 -10.93 -3.03 7.71
CA ASP A 200 -12.21 -3.48 8.24
C ASP A 200 -12.15 -4.91 8.77
N PHE A 201 -11.48 -5.81 8.03
CA PHE A 201 -11.25 -7.17 8.51
C PHE A 201 -10.53 -7.18 9.86
N LEU A 202 -9.43 -6.42 10.00
CA LEU A 202 -8.69 -6.33 11.26
C LEU A 202 -9.53 -5.70 12.37
N MET A 203 -10.22 -4.60 12.08
CA MET A 203 -11.11 -3.91 13.02
C MET A 203 -12.18 -4.85 13.57
N GLU A 204 -12.87 -5.61 12.70
CA GLU A 204 -13.90 -6.58 13.09
C GLU A 204 -13.30 -7.74 13.92
N ARG A 205 -12.17 -8.30 13.50
CA ARG A 205 -11.49 -9.38 14.23
C ARG A 205 -11.03 -8.99 15.61
N LEU A 206 -10.66 -7.73 15.80
CA LEU A 206 -10.24 -7.18 17.09
C LEU A 206 -11.42 -6.64 17.92
N GLY A 207 -12.65 -6.68 17.38
CA GLY A 207 -13.86 -6.19 18.08
C GLY A 207 -13.86 -4.69 18.30
N LEU A 208 -13.28 -3.91 17.38
CA LEU A 208 -13.14 -2.46 17.47
C LEU A 208 -14.21 -1.74 16.66
N SER A 209 -14.40 -0.45 16.96
CA SER A 209 -15.24 0.47 16.20
C SER A 209 -14.38 1.38 15.31
N PRO A 210 -14.96 1.99 14.24
CA PRO A 210 -14.22 2.91 13.37
C PRO A 210 -13.56 4.08 14.10
N ASP A 211 -14.16 4.58 15.18
CA ASP A 211 -13.60 5.65 16.02
C ASP A 211 -12.35 5.24 16.80
N GLU A 212 -12.07 3.95 16.89
CA GLU A 212 -10.88 3.40 17.56
C GLU A 212 -9.74 3.11 16.58
N VAL A 213 -9.96 3.32 15.27
CA VAL A 213 -8.97 3.16 14.21
C VAL A 213 -8.38 4.52 13.85
N CYS A 214 -7.05 4.61 13.75
CA CYS A 214 -6.32 5.73 13.19
C CYS A 214 -5.55 5.27 11.95
N CYS A 215 -5.59 6.02 10.86
CA CYS A 215 -4.89 5.66 9.64
C CYS A 215 -4.03 6.80 9.08
N PHE A 216 -2.88 6.45 8.49
CA PHE A 216 -1.90 7.37 7.91
C PHE A 216 -1.68 7.03 6.44
N GLY A 217 -1.49 8.08 5.59
CA GLY A 217 -1.22 7.90 4.18
C GLY A 217 -0.77 9.18 3.48
N ASP A 218 -0.32 9.04 2.21
CA ASP A 218 0.20 10.15 1.40
C ASP A 218 -0.23 10.14 -0.07
N ALA A 219 -0.64 8.99 -0.64
CA ALA A 219 -0.82 8.81 -2.08
C ALA A 219 -2.24 8.36 -2.49
N GLU A 220 -2.46 8.22 -3.81
CA GLU A 220 -3.78 7.93 -4.38
C GLU A 220 -4.39 6.62 -3.83
N ASN A 221 -3.56 5.60 -3.59
CA ASN A 221 -4.02 4.31 -3.04
C ASN A 221 -4.39 4.35 -1.55
N ASP A 222 -4.21 5.51 -0.88
CA ASP A 222 -4.64 5.75 0.51
C ASP A 222 -5.98 6.46 0.59
N LEU A 223 -6.50 7.00 -0.51
CA LEU A 223 -7.75 7.78 -0.52
C LEU A 223 -8.92 6.99 0.05
N GLY A 224 -9.05 5.71 -0.32
CA GLY A 224 -10.06 4.81 0.24
C GLY A 224 -9.93 4.70 1.76
N LEU A 225 -8.75 4.35 2.25
CA LEU A 225 -8.44 4.20 3.67
C LEU A 225 -8.73 5.48 4.48
N LEU A 226 -8.22 6.63 3.99
CA LEU A 226 -8.34 7.92 4.70
C LEU A 226 -9.76 8.51 4.66
N SER A 227 -10.53 8.21 3.62
CA SER A 227 -11.94 8.61 3.54
C SER A 227 -12.85 7.73 4.39
N HIS A 228 -12.43 6.49 4.66
CA HIS A 228 -13.24 5.48 5.33
C HIS A 228 -13.23 5.64 6.87
N TYR A 229 -12.06 5.92 7.45
CA TYR A 229 -11.93 6.04 8.91
C TYR A 229 -11.95 7.48 9.39
N PRO A 230 -12.66 7.78 10.50
CA PRO A 230 -12.81 9.16 11.01
C PRO A 230 -11.52 9.77 11.58
N ASN A 231 -10.54 8.94 11.98
CA ASN A 231 -9.24 9.42 12.47
C ASN A 231 -8.16 9.26 11.41
N SER A 232 -8.39 9.84 10.25
CA SER A 232 -7.46 9.84 9.12
C SER A 232 -6.42 10.96 9.23
N VAL A 233 -5.18 10.66 8.88
CA VAL A 233 -4.01 11.54 9.04
C VAL A 233 -3.20 11.58 7.75
N ALA A 234 -3.01 12.77 7.19
CA ALA A 234 -2.10 12.98 6.07
C ALA A 234 -0.74 13.50 6.55
N VAL A 235 0.33 12.98 5.95
CA VAL A 235 1.68 13.56 6.12
C VAL A 235 1.83 14.83 5.27
N ALA A 236 2.75 15.72 5.65
CA ALA A 236 2.93 17.01 4.96
C ALA A 236 3.37 16.88 3.49
N ASN A 237 4.03 15.78 3.11
CA ASN A 237 4.39 15.48 1.72
C ASN A 237 3.28 14.78 0.92
N ALA A 238 2.11 14.50 1.51
CA ALA A 238 0.99 13.86 0.81
C ALA A 238 0.50 14.68 -0.40
N VAL A 239 -0.07 13.98 -1.38
CA VAL A 239 -0.70 14.61 -2.54
C VAL A 239 -1.91 15.46 -2.12
N PRO A 240 -2.28 16.51 -2.89
CA PRO A 240 -3.37 17.41 -2.50
C PRO A 240 -4.68 16.71 -2.16
N ALA A 241 -5.09 15.71 -2.96
CA ALA A 241 -6.33 14.97 -2.75
C ALA A 241 -6.36 14.24 -1.40
N VAL A 242 -5.22 13.68 -0.96
CA VAL A 242 -5.09 13.02 0.35
C VAL A 242 -5.21 14.04 1.48
N LYS A 243 -4.58 15.21 1.33
CA LYS A 243 -4.70 16.30 2.32
C LYS A 243 -6.12 16.83 2.48
N GLU A 244 -6.90 16.83 1.39
CA GLU A 244 -8.30 17.26 1.42
C GLU A 244 -9.21 16.30 2.20
N VAL A 245 -9.00 14.99 2.07
CA VAL A 245 -9.86 13.99 2.72
C VAL A 245 -9.44 13.68 4.15
N ALA A 246 -8.16 13.83 4.49
CA ALA A 246 -7.65 13.55 5.81
C ALA A 246 -8.14 14.58 6.83
N ARG A 247 -8.61 14.09 7.96
CA ARG A 247 -9.08 14.95 9.06
C ARG A 247 -7.94 15.64 9.80
N TRP A 248 -6.79 14.99 9.94
CA TRP A 248 -5.64 15.45 10.69
C TRP A 248 -4.39 15.48 9.84
N HIS A 249 -3.41 16.27 10.24
CA HIS A 249 -2.17 16.42 9.51
C HIS A 249 -0.99 16.36 10.46
N VAL A 250 0.08 15.72 10.02
CA VAL A 250 1.37 15.67 10.72
C VAL A 250 2.48 16.22 9.82
N GLY A 251 3.69 16.36 10.35
CA GLY A 251 4.86 16.79 9.58
C GLY A 251 5.21 15.86 8.42
N PRO A 252 6.30 16.14 7.69
CA PRO A 252 6.70 15.31 6.57
C PRO A 252 7.28 13.96 7.03
N ALA A 253 7.14 12.93 6.18
CA ALA A 253 7.72 11.61 6.43
C ALA A 253 9.25 11.65 6.65
N SER A 254 9.94 12.60 5.98
CA SER A 254 11.39 12.81 6.12
C SER A 254 11.86 13.22 7.53
N GLU A 255 10.94 13.60 8.39
CA GLU A 255 11.20 13.99 9.79
C GLU A 255 10.67 12.93 10.79
N ASP A 256 10.42 11.70 10.35
CA ASP A 256 9.82 10.64 11.15
C ASP A 256 8.50 11.06 11.84
N SER A 257 7.73 11.94 11.19
CA SER A 257 6.54 12.56 11.81
C SER A 257 5.45 11.55 12.16
N VAL A 258 5.32 10.44 11.42
CA VAL A 258 4.41 9.35 11.77
C VAL A 258 4.90 8.64 13.02
N ALA A 259 6.20 8.33 13.13
CA ALA A 259 6.76 7.72 14.34
C ALA A 259 6.53 8.59 15.59
N GLN A 260 6.69 9.92 15.46
CA GLN A 260 6.35 10.87 16.54
C GLN A 260 4.86 10.79 16.91
N ALA A 261 3.97 10.71 15.92
CA ALA A 261 2.53 10.53 16.14
C ALA A 261 2.20 9.20 16.85
N LEU A 262 2.90 8.09 16.47
CA LEU A 262 2.75 6.80 17.16
C LEU A 262 3.11 6.89 18.65
N LEU A 263 4.17 7.61 19.01
CA LEU A 263 4.54 7.84 20.41
C LEU A 263 3.47 8.66 21.16
N ASP A 264 2.89 9.69 20.53
CA ASP A 264 1.78 10.45 21.15
C ASP A 264 0.53 9.59 21.33
N ILE A 265 0.20 8.72 20.35
CA ILE A 265 -0.90 7.75 20.48
C ILE A 265 -0.62 6.78 21.63
N ALA A 266 0.60 6.26 21.75
CA ALA A 266 0.99 5.36 22.83
C ALA A 266 0.84 6.03 24.20
N GLN A 267 1.32 7.26 24.35
CA GLN A 267 1.16 8.04 25.57
C GLN A 267 -0.32 8.33 25.87
N ALA A 268 -1.07 8.75 24.87
CA ALA A 268 -2.49 9.05 24.99
C ALA A 268 -3.30 7.82 25.45
N ALA A 269 -2.96 6.63 24.92
CA ALA A 269 -3.59 5.37 25.32
C ALA A 269 -3.34 5.06 26.82
N ARG A 270 -2.10 5.25 27.30
CA ARG A 270 -1.75 5.05 28.72
C ARG A 270 -2.46 6.05 29.66
N GLU A 271 -2.70 7.26 29.17
CA GLU A 271 -3.32 8.36 29.94
C GLU A 271 -4.86 8.42 29.78
N GLY A 272 -5.46 7.58 28.95
CA GLY A 272 -6.90 7.56 28.72
C GLY A 272 -7.44 8.81 28.00
N ARG A 273 -6.65 9.42 27.08
CA ARG A 273 -7.01 10.63 26.32
C ARG A 273 -6.87 10.43 24.82
N MET A 274 -7.28 11.41 24.04
CA MET A 274 -6.94 11.49 22.60
C MET A 274 -5.52 12.02 22.40
N PRO A 275 -4.84 11.60 21.31
CA PRO A 275 -3.53 12.13 20.92
C PRO A 275 -3.52 13.66 20.79
N SER A 276 -2.38 14.29 21.05
CA SER A 276 -2.31 15.76 21.06
C SER A 276 -2.48 16.38 19.67
N PHE A 277 -2.02 15.73 18.60
CA PHE A 277 -2.21 16.19 17.22
C PHE A 277 -3.66 16.05 16.73
N MET A 278 -4.52 15.30 17.44
CA MET A 278 -5.95 15.15 17.13
C MET A 278 -6.83 16.11 17.95
N ARG A 279 -6.29 17.20 18.43
CA ARG A 279 -7.05 18.22 19.12
C ARG A 279 -7.27 19.41 18.21
N PRO A 280 -8.49 20.00 18.19
CA PRO A 280 -8.77 21.20 17.42
C PRO A 280 -7.99 22.43 17.93
#